data_c62f7718e86a983fe132e01ff194a8f8
#
_entry.id   c62f7718e86a983fe132e01ff194a8f8
#
_cell.length_a   1.000
_cell.length_b   1.000
_cell.length_c   1.000
_cell.angle_alpha   90.00
_cell.angle_beta   90.00
_cell.angle_gamma   90.00
#
_symmetry.space_group_name_H-M   'P 1'
#
loop_
_entity.id
_entity.type
_entity.pdbx_description
1 polymer ?
#
loop_
_entity_poly.entity_id
_entity_poly.type
_entity_poly.pdbx_seq_one_letter_code
_entity_poly.pdbx_strand_id
1 'polypeptide(L)'
;MLPTLQFYDRISVLKALKLCQKENDISKTRLIHEYVAERNIIPKDVYISTTLITTYARCGVLKEAREVFEKMPVRSVVSWNALISGYAQNGLGDEAFQCFRQMKDEGICPNSATYISVLKACSTLGPLEVGEDIDTEVRSQRLMEKDIVLGNALVQMYSKYGASDKAREVFDKLGIRNVISWSALISGYAQLGLFDEALNCFLHMRDDGLSPDAITFSSLLKACSMTRSLKVGEEIHAQIREQGLLEKDRFLGIALIDMYAKCNMLGKARE
;
A
#
# COMPACT_ATOMS: atom_id res chain seq x y z
N MET A 1 0.43 15.98 38.36
CA MET A 1 0.63 17.19 37.52
C MET A 1 1.23 16.75 36.22
N LEU A 2 0.47 16.78 35.14
CA LEU A 2 0.99 16.52 33.81
C LEU A 2 1.94 17.69 33.43
N PRO A 3 3.11 17.42 32.82
CA PRO A 3 3.98 18.50 32.39
C PRO A 3 3.23 19.35 31.35
N THR A 4 3.07 20.63 31.66
CA THR A 4 2.51 21.62 30.76
C THR A 4 3.38 21.71 29.51
N LEU A 5 2.91 21.10 28.42
CA LEU A 5 3.56 21.24 27.11
C LEU A 5 3.48 22.73 26.72
N GLN A 6 4.61 23.41 26.73
CA GLN A 6 4.72 24.78 26.23
C GLN A 6 5.27 24.73 24.81
N PHE A 7 4.41 25.01 23.84
CA PHE A 7 4.86 25.21 22.46
C PHE A 7 4.96 26.72 22.19
N TYR A 8 6.11 27.15 21.75
CA TYR A 8 6.37 28.57 21.49
C TYR A 8 5.91 29.02 20.11
N ASP A 9 5.80 28.06 19.16
CA ASP A 9 5.45 28.35 17.78
C ASP A 9 4.81 27.14 17.07
N ARG A 10 4.32 27.37 15.86
CA ARG A 10 3.77 26.35 14.96
C ARG A 10 4.74 25.22 14.67
N ILE A 11 6.03 25.52 14.51
CA ILE A 11 7.07 24.55 14.15
C ILE A 11 7.28 23.56 15.28
N SER A 12 7.24 24.02 16.54
CA SER A 12 7.37 23.14 17.72
C SER A 12 6.23 22.14 17.81
N VAL A 13 4.98 22.58 17.55
CA VAL A 13 3.80 21.71 17.52
C VAL A 13 3.95 20.65 16.43
N LEU A 14 4.32 21.03 15.21
CA LEU A 14 4.50 20.11 14.09
C LEU A 14 5.63 19.09 14.32
N LYS A 15 6.74 19.53 14.93
CA LYS A 15 7.85 18.63 15.32
C LYS A 15 7.40 17.61 16.36
N ALA A 16 6.65 18.04 17.36
CA ALA A 16 6.12 17.17 18.41
C ALA A 16 5.13 16.15 17.84
N LEU A 17 4.22 16.55 16.96
CA LEU A 17 3.30 15.64 16.27
C LEU A 17 4.04 14.62 15.40
N LYS A 18 5.07 15.03 14.63
CA LYS A 18 5.91 14.10 13.86
C LYS A 18 6.63 13.09 14.74
N LEU A 19 7.07 13.49 15.93
CA LEU A 19 7.67 12.57 16.90
C LEU A 19 6.63 11.58 17.42
N CYS A 20 5.43 12.04 17.78
CA CYS A 20 4.32 11.15 18.16
C CYS A 20 3.97 10.13 17.07
N GLN A 21 4.01 10.54 15.78
CA GLN A 21 3.82 9.63 14.66
C GLN A 21 4.89 8.53 14.61
N LYS A 22 6.14 8.85 14.92
CA LYS A 22 7.26 7.90 14.92
C LYS A 22 7.17 6.93 16.09
N GLU A 23 6.76 7.43 17.26
CA GLU A 23 6.71 6.69 18.52
C GLU A 23 5.36 6.01 18.76
N ASN A 24 4.34 6.29 17.93
CA ASN A 24 2.95 5.86 18.13
C ASN A 24 2.37 6.30 19.49
N ASP A 25 2.75 7.48 19.95
CA ASP A 25 2.36 8.01 21.27
C ASP A 25 1.01 8.73 21.20
N ILE A 26 -0.06 7.97 21.47
CA ILE A 26 -1.45 8.48 21.50
C ILE A 26 -1.64 9.48 22.65
N SER A 27 -1.05 9.21 23.83
CA SER A 27 -1.25 10.03 25.02
C SER A 27 -0.73 11.44 24.79
N LYS A 28 0.49 11.55 24.24
CA LYS A 28 1.10 12.83 23.90
C LYS A 28 0.37 13.52 22.75
N THR A 29 -0.14 12.75 21.77
CA THR A 29 -0.95 13.30 20.69
C THR A 29 -2.22 13.96 21.22
N ARG A 30 -2.91 13.36 22.18
CA ARG A 30 -4.10 13.92 22.82
C ARG A 30 -3.79 15.23 23.57
N LEU A 31 -2.68 15.26 24.31
CA LEU A 31 -2.24 16.49 25.01
C LEU A 31 -1.95 17.63 24.03
N ILE A 32 -1.32 17.32 22.89
CA ILE A 32 -1.08 18.32 21.85
C ILE A 32 -2.41 18.77 21.21
N HIS A 33 -3.33 17.83 20.99
CA HIS A 33 -4.67 18.16 20.46
C HIS A 33 -5.43 19.11 21.41
N GLU A 34 -5.48 18.81 22.71
CA GLU A 34 -6.08 19.69 23.72
C GLU A 34 -5.44 21.08 23.68
N TYR A 35 -4.10 21.16 23.68
CA TYR A 35 -3.37 22.42 23.60
C TYR A 35 -3.74 23.26 22.37
N VAL A 36 -3.83 22.65 21.18
CA VAL A 36 -4.17 23.40 19.95
C VAL A 36 -5.67 23.69 19.85
N ALA A 37 -6.53 22.87 20.45
CA ALA A 37 -7.97 23.10 20.52
C ALA A 37 -8.32 24.30 21.44
N GLU A 38 -7.74 24.35 22.67
CA GLU A 38 -7.92 25.46 23.61
C GLU A 38 -7.53 26.81 23.02
N ARG A 39 -6.53 26.82 22.12
CA ARG A 39 -6.06 28.03 21.45
C ARG A 39 -6.75 28.32 20.14
N ASN A 40 -7.78 27.53 19.81
CA ASN A 40 -8.53 27.67 18.56
C ASN A 40 -7.63 27.66 17.31
N ILE A 41 -6.60 26.82 17.31
CA ILE A 41 -5.65 26.68 16.20
C ILE A 41 -6.18 25.77 15.11
N ILE A 42 -6.93 24.70 15.47
CA ILE A 42 -7.47 23.71 14.52
C ILE A 42 -8.22 24.37 13.34
N PRO A 43 -9.17 25.29 13.54
CA PRO A 43 -9.88 25.89 12.40
C PRO A 43 -9.03 26.90 11.61
N LYS A 44 -7.87 27.31 12.11
CA LYS A 44 -7.03 28.36 11.52
C LYS A 44 -5.79 27.80 10.80
N ASP A 45 -5.28 26.64 11.22
CA ASP A 45 -4.07 26.05 10.68
C ASP A 45 -4.31 24.66 10.08
N VAL A 46 -4.51 24.63 8.76
CA VAL A 46 -4.75 23.41 7.98
C VAL A 46 -3.61 22.41 8.12
N TYR A 47 -2.35 22.85 8.28
CA TYR A 47 -1.21 21.95 8.40
C TYR A 47 -1.16 21.23 9.74
N ILE A 48 -1.43 21.95 10.84
CA ILE A 48 -1.52 21.34 12.18
C ILE A 48 -2.68 20.34 12.20
N SER A 49 -3.84 20.74 11.69
CA SER A 49 -5.03 19.87 11.64
C SER A 49 -4.79 18.62 10.80
N THR A 50 -4.22 18.77 9.62
CA THR A 50 -3.88 17.63 8.75
C THR A 50 -2.81 16.72 9.40
N THR A 51 -1.84 17.29 10.09
CA THR A 51 -0.83 16.51 10.82
C THR A 51 -1.44 15.75 12.00
N LEU A 52 -2.38 16.34 12.72
CA LEU A 52 -3.16 15.66 13.78
C LEU A 52 -3.97 14.49 13.21
N ILE A 53 -4.70 14.70 12.11
CA ILE A 53 -5.45 13.64 11.43
C ILE A 53 -4.53 12.49 11.07
N THR A 54 -3.39 12.78 10.43
CA THR A 54 -2.41 11.75 10.05
C THR A 54 -1.81 11.04 11.28
N THR A 55 -1.58 11.77 12.38
CA THR A 55 -1.02 11.19 13.61
C THR A 55 -2.02 10.23 14.25
N TYR A 56 -3.26 10.65 14.42
CA TYR A 56 -4.32 9.79 14.95
C TYR A 56 -4.58 8.57 14.07
N ALA A 57 -4.61 8.77 12.75
CA ALA A 57 -4.80 7.68 11.80
C ALA A 57 -3.69 6.61 11.91
N ARG A 58 -2.42 7.03 12.04
CA ARG A 58 -1.29 6.11 12.25
C ARG A 58 -1.36 5.35 13.57
N CYS A 59 -1.89 6.00 14.61
CA CYS A 59 -2.12 5.36 15.91
C CYS A 59 -3.40 4.49 15.95
N GLY A 60 -4.13 4.34 14.83
CA GLY A 60 -5.37 3.58 14.76
C GLY A 60 -6.58 4.26 15.42
N VAL A 61 -6.46 5.52 15.81
CA VAL A 61 -7.48 6.27 16.57
C VAL A 61 -8.28 7.14 15.60
N LEU A 62 -9.08 6.48 14.76
CA LEU A 62 -9.73 7.11 13.60
C LEU A 62 -10.92 7.99 13.96
N LYS A 63 -11.54 7.76 15.11
CA LYS A 63 -12.63 8.60 15.59
C LYS A 63 -12.16 10.03 15.85
N GLU A 64 -11.06 10.18 16.58
CA GLU A 64 -10.45 11.47 16.86
C GLU A 64 -9.90 12.13 15.59
N ALA A 65 -9.35 11.33 14.65
CA ALA A 65 -8.95 11.85 13.34
C ALA A 65 -10.13 12.48 12.60
N ARG A 66 -11.30 11.82 12.61
CA ARG A 66 -12.53 12.31 12.01
C ARG A 66 -13.06 13.55 12.70
N GLU A 67 -13.05 13.60 14.03
CA GLU A 67 -13.47 14.77 14.80
C GLU A 67 -12.63 16.01 14.49
N VAL A 68 -11.31 15.85 14.36
CA VAL A 68 -10.43 16.96 13.93
C VAL A 68 -10.78 17.42 12.53
N PHE A 69 -11.00 16.49 11.61
CA PHE A 69 -11.37 16.79 10.22
C PHE A 69 -12.69 17.56 10.13
N GLU A 70 -13.70 17.16 10.90
CA GLU A 70 -15.02 17.81 10.90
C GLU A 70 -14.97 19.25 11.44
N LYS A 71 -14.05 19.55 12.36
CA LYS A 71 -13.83 20.90 12.88
C LYS A 71 -13.08 21.82 11.92
N MET A 72 -12.58 21.31 10.80
CA MET A 72 -11.91 22.13 9.79
C MET A 72 -12.94 22.91 8.94
N PRO A 73 -12.92 24.23 8.91
CA PRO A 73 -13.86 25.03 8.11
C PRO A 73 -13.54 24.96 6.62
N VAL A 74 -12.26 24.74 6.28
CA VAL A 74 -11.79 24.60 4.90
C VAL A 74 -11.06 23.27 4.77
N ARG A 75 -11.58 22.41 3.92
CA ARG A 75 -11.02 21.10 3.62
C ARG A 75 -10.27 21.16 2.30
N SER A 76 -9.04 20.67 2.30
CA SER A 76 -8.19 20.59 1.12
C SER A 76 -8.04 19.15 0.65
N VAL A 77 -7.56 18.93 -0.57
CA VAL A 77 -7.17 17.59 -1.06
C VAL A 77 -6.24 16.89 -0.06
N VAL A 78 -5.35 17.63 0.60
CA VAL A 78 -4.38 17.04 1.55
C VAL A 78 -5.07 16.54 2.81
N SER A 79 -6.05 17.28 3.36
CA SER A 79 -6.81 16.86 4.55
C SER A 79 -7.71 15.66 4.24
N TRP A 80 -8.35 15.63 3.07
CA TRP A 80 -9.11 14.48 2.59
C TRP A 80 -8.21 13.25 2.41
N ASN A 81 -7.05 13.40 1.76
CA ASN A 81 -6.09 12.31 1.58
C ASN A 81 -5.59 11.75 2.91
N ALA A 82 -5.35 12.60 3.92
CA ALA A 82 -4.94 12.15 5.24
C ALA A 82 -6.00 11.25 5.89
N LEU A 83 -7.29 11.63 5.79
CA LEU A 83 -8.39 10.85 6.36
C LEU A 83 -8.63 9.56 5.56
N ILE A 84 -8.74 9.63 4.23
CA ILE A 84 -8.96 8.47 3.34
C ILE A 84 -7.83 7.45 3.51
N SER A 85 -6.57 7.93 3.46
CA SER A 85 -5.41 7.06 3.66
C SER A 85 -5.38 6.44 5.05
N GLY A 86 -5.83 7.19 6.06
CA GLY A 86 -5.97 6.71 7.44
C GLY A 86 -6.93 5.54 7.53
N TYR A 87 -8.13 5.66 6.99
CA TYR A 87 -9.11 4.57 6.95
C TYR A 87 -8.60 3.38 6.16
N ALA A 88 -8.06 3.60 4.95
CA ALA A 88 -7.53 2.55 4.10
C ALA A 88 -6.38 1.75 4.77
N GLN A 89 -5.47 2.41 5.49
CA GLN A 89 -4.36 1.77 6.19
C GLN A 89 -4.80 0.93 7.39
N ASN A 90 -5.94 1.30 8.00
CA ASN A 90 -6.51 0.58 9.14
C ASN A 90 -7.56 -0.47 8.73
N GLY A 91 -7.71 -0.77 7.43
CA GLY A 91 -8.63 -1.78 6.93
C GLY A 91 -10.09 -1.36 6.93
N LEU A 92 -10.39 -0.08 7.12
CA LEU A 92 -11.74 0.48 7.11
C LEU A 92 -12.05 1.01 5.71
N GLY A 93 -12.28 0.07 4.78
CA GLY A 93 -12.49 0.36 3.36
C GLY A 93 -13.76 1.16 3.10
N ASP A 94 -14.85 0.80 3.75
CA ASP A 94 -16.16 1.46 3.55
C ASP A 94 -16.12 2.93 3.95
N GLU A 95 -15.45 3.25 5.06
CA GLU A 95 -15.26 4.62 5.52
C GLU A 95 -14.34 5.41 4.57
N ALA A 96 -13.32 4.74 4.02
CA ALA A 96 -12.48 5.36 2.99
C ALA A 96 -13.28 5.71 1.74
N PHE A 97 -14.17 4.81 1.28
CA PHE A 97 -15.06 5.06 0.14
C PHE A 97 -16.07 6.16 0.40
N GLN A 98 -16.66 6.18 1.60
CA GLN A 98 -17.57 7.26 2.00
C GLN A 98 -16.88 8.61 1.98
N CYS A 99 -15.66 8.69 2.54
CA CYS A 99 -14.84 9.91 2.49
C CYS A 99 -14.50 10.32 1.06
N PHE A 100 -14.17 9.37 0.19
CA PHE A 100 -13.88 9.64 -1.22
C PHE A 100 -15.08 10.20 -1.97
N ARG A 101 -16.28 9.65 -1.75
CA ARG A 101 -17.52 10.18 -2.33
C ARG A 101 -17.81 11.58 -1.81
N GLN A 102 -17.75 11.77 -0.50
CA GLN A 102 -17.97 13.08 0.13
C GLN A 102 -17.00 14.15 -0.38
N MET A 103 -15.71 13.80 -0.58
CA MET A 103 -14.72 14.69 -1.19
C MET A 103 -15.16 15.17 -2.58
N LYS A 104 -15.68 14.26 -3.41
CA LYS A 104 -16.21 14.58 -4.76
C LYS A 104 -17.47 15.44 -4.68
N ASP A 105 -18.38 15.11 -3.77
CA ASP A 105 -19.64 15.87 -3.55
C ASP A 105 -19.37 17.31 -3.07
N GLU A 106 -18.29 17.52 -2.30
CA GLU A 106 -17.82 18.86 -1.91
C GLU A 106 -17.07 19.58 -3.05
N GLY A 107 -16.99 18.99 -4.26
CA GLY A 107 -16.36 19.59 -5.43
C GLY A 107 -14.81 19.58 -5.38
N ILE A 108 -14.23 18.80 -4.49
CA ILE A 108 -12.77 18.69 -4.37
C ILE A 108 -12.28 17.57 -5.27
N CYS A 109 -11.49 17.93 -6.31
CA CYS A 109 -10.98 16.96 -7.26
C CYS A 109 -9.95 16.02 -6.64
N PRO A 110 -10.14 14.68 -6.75
CA PRO A 110 -9.15 13.70 -6.36
C PRO A 110 -7.84 13.84 -7.15
N ASN A 111 -6.72 13.47 -6.53
CA ASN A 111 -5.42 13.38 -7.19
C ASN A 111 -4.87 11.94 -7.10
N SER A 112 -3.68 11.69 -7.68
CA SER A 112 -3.05 10.35 -7.64
C SER A 112 -2.97 9.77 -6.24
N ALA A 113 -2.64 10.56 -5.22
CA ALA A 113 -2.57 10.10 -3.83
C ALA A 113 -3.93 9.67 -3.28
N THR A 114 -5.01 10.37 -3.68
CA THR A 114 -6.38 9.97 -3.35
C THR A 114 -6.70 8.61 -3.97
N TYR A 115 -6.50 8.46 -5.28
CA TYR A 115 -6.80 7.21 -6.00
C TYR A 115 -5.98 6.04 -5.47
N ILE A 116 -4.68 6.22 -5.21
CA ILE A 116 -3.82 5.17 -4.62
C ILE A 116 -4.37 4.70 -3.26
N SER A 117 -4.81 5.64 -2.41
CA SER A 117 -5.36 5.30 -1.10
C SER A 117 -6.68 4.52 -1.21
N VAL A 118 -7.56 4.92 -2.13
CA VAL A 118 -8.84 4.24 -2.38
C VAL A 118 -8.62 2.88 -3.03
N LEU A 119 -7.71 2.75 -4.02
CA LEU A 119 -7.35 1.46 -4.63
C LEU A 119 -6.75 0.48 -3.61
N LYS A 120 -5.97 1.00 -2.65
CA LYS A 120 -5.48 0.18 -1.54
C LYS A 120 -6.62 -0.33 -0.65
N ALA A 121 -7.62 0.50 -0.37
CA ALA A 121 -8.82 0.09 0.36
C ALA A 121 -9.60 -0.97 -0.43
N CYS A 122 -9.81 -0.79 -1.74
CA CYS A 122 -10.38 -1.80 -2.62
C CYS A 122 -9.67 -3.13 -2.49
N SER A 123 -8.34 -3.13 -2.60
CA SER A 123 -7.52 -4.36 -2.55
C SER A 123 -7.64 -5.15 -1.24
N THR A 124 -8.27 -4.62 -0.20
CA THR A 124 -8.40 -5.30 1.10
C THR A 124 -9.76 -6.00 1.23
N LEU A 125 -10.86 -5.30 1.04
CA LEU A 125 -12.22 -5.84 1.23
C LEU A 125 -13.28 -5.03 0.43
N GLY A 126 -12.86 -4.14 -0.45
CA GLY A 126 -13.78 -3.24 -1.14
C GLY A 126 -14.47 -3.87 -2.36
N PRO A 127 -15.48 -3.23 -2.92
CA PRO A 127 -16.11 -3.66 -4.17
C PRO A 127 -15.22 -3.39 -5.39
N LEU A 128 -15.17 -4.34 -6.32
CA LEU A 128 -14.38 -4.22 -7.56
C LEU A 128 -14.85 -3.04 -8.41
N GLU A 129 -16.14 -2.76 -8.40
CA GLU A 129 -16.77 -1.69 -9.17
C GLU A 129 -16.16 -0.31 -8.87
N VAL A 130 -15.85 -0.03 -7.60
CA VAL A 130 -15.16 1.22 -7.21
C VAL A 130 -13.78 1.31 -7.84
N GLY A 131 -13.05 0.20 -7.91
CA GLY A 131 -11.75 0.13 -8.56
C GLY A 131 -11.84 0.36 -10.08
N GLU A 132 -12.88 -0.17 -10.72
CA GLU A 132 -13.15 0.01 -12.16
C GLU A 132 -13.54 1.46 -12.49
N ASP A 133 -14.35 2.09 -11.65
CA ASP A 133 -14.68 3.51 -11.77
C ASP A 133 -13.42 4.39 -11.69
N ILE A 134 -12.54 4.07 -10.72
CA ILE A 134 -11.26 4.77 -10.58
C ILE A 134 -10.37 4.54 -11.80
N ASP A 135 -10.25 3.31 -12.31
CA ASP A 135 -9.48 3.03 -13.53
C ASP A 135 -9.98 3.87 -14.71
N THR A 136 -11.29 3.97 -14.87
CA THR A 136 -11.92 4.79 -15.91
C THR A 136 -11.59 6.28 -15.74
N GLU A 137 -11.69 6.82 -14.54
CA GLU A 137 -11.31 8.21 -14.24
C GLU A 137 -9.81 8.47 -14.49
N VAL A 138 -8.96 7.59 -14.01
CA VAL A 138 -7.49 7.67 -14.13
C VAL A 138 -7.06 7.64 -15.60
N ARG A 139 -7.69 6.79 -16.42
CA ARG A 139 -7.44 6.72 -17.87
C ARG A 139 -7.91 7.99 -18.58
N SER A 140 -9.10 8.49 -18.27
CA SER A 140 -9.65 9.71 -18.89
C SER A 140 -8.77 10.93 -18.64
N GLN A 141 -8.12 10.99 -17.47
CA GLN A 141 -7.22 12.07 -17.06
C GLN A 141 -5.74 11.82 -17.45
N ARG A 142 -5.42 10.68 -18.06
CA ARG A 142 -4.05 10.24 -18.40
C ARG A 142 -3.07 10.28 -17.24
N LEU A 143 -3.54 9.96 -16.03
CA LEU A 143 -2.72 10.02 -14.82
C LEU A 143 -1.67 8.92 -14.77
N MET A 144 -1.93 7.73 -15.34
CA MET A 144 -0.97 6.63 -15.37
C MET A 144 0.31 6.96 -16.16
N GLU A 145 0.21 7.83 -17.18
CA GLU A 145 1.37 8.25 -17.97
C GLU A 145 2.37 9.07 -17.13
N LYS A 146 1.88 9.67 -16.04
CA LYS A 146 2.65 10.58 -15.17
C LYS A 146 3.02 9.97 -13.82
N ASP A 147 2.31 8.92 -13.41
CA ASP A 147 2.45 8.36 -12.06
C ASP A 147 2.43 6.82 -12.09
N ILE A 148 3.65 6.24 -12.13
CA ILE A 148 3.84 4.78 -12.10
C ILE A 148 3.26 4.14 -10.83
N VAL A 149 3.23 4.86 -9.68
CA VAL A 149 2.71 4.31 -8.42
C VAL A 149 1.21 4.06 -8.53
N LEU A 150 0.51 4.95 -9.21
CA LEU A 150 -0.93 4.80 -9.48
C LEU A 150 -1.19 3.59 -10.42
N GLY A 151 -0.39 3.45 -11.48
CA GLY A 151 -0.48 2.29 -12.36
C GLY A 151 -0.22 0.97 -11.64
N ASN A 152 0.81 0.93 -10.79
CA ASN A 152 1.11 -0.24 -9.95
C ASN A 152 -0.03 -0.56 -8.98
N ALA A 153 -0.68 0.46 -8.41
CA ALA A 153 -1.83 0.26 -7.51
C ALA A 153 -3.03 -0.38 -8.24
N LEU A 154 -3.28 0.01 -9.51
CA LEU A 154 -4.30 -0.61 -10.34
C LEU A 154 -3.96 -2.07 -10.69
N VAL A 155 -2.73 -2.36 -11.11
CA VAL A 155 -2.27 -3.75 -11.35
C VAL A 155 -2.46 -4.59 -10.10
N GLN A 156 -2.03 -4.08 -8.94
CA GLN A 156 -2.16 -4.78 -7.66
C GLN A 156 -3.62 -5.02 -7.27
N MET A 157 -4.48 -4.03 -7.47
CA MET A 157 -5.91 -4.14 -7.20
C MET A 157 -6.54 -5.24 -8.06
N TYR A 158 -6.40 -5.19 -9.39
CA TYR A 158 -6.95 -6.20 -10.29
C TYR A 158 -6.38 -7.59 -10.03
N SER A 159 -5.07 -7.70 -9.74
CA SER A 159 -4.43 -8.97 -9.37
C SER A 159 -5.07 -9.59 -8.12
N LYS A 160 -5.35 -8.80 -7.10
CA LYS A 160 -5.99 -9.29 -5.87
C LYS A 160 -7.44 -9.74 -6.06
N TYR A 161 -8.16 -9.11 -6.98
CA TYR A 161 -9.51 -9.54 -7.35
C TYR A 161 -9.56 -10.73 -8.29
N GLY A 162 -8.42 -11.22 -8.73
CA GLY A 162 -8.35 -12.30 -9.71
C GLY A 162 -8.71 -11.88 -11.14
N ALA A 163 -8.80 -10.58 -11.40
CA ALA A 163 -9.05 -10.04 -12.73
C ALA A 163 -7.75 -9.94 -13.53
N SER A 164 -7.14 -11.10 -13.82
CA SER A 164 -5.81 -11.22 -14.43
C SER A 164 -5.71 -10.50 -15.77
N ASP A 165 -6.74 -10.57 -16.61
CA ASP A 165 -6.75 -9.93 -17.92
C ASP A 165 -6.70 -8.41 -17.80
N LYS A 166 -7.47 -7.83 -16.85
CA LYS A 166 -7.42 -6.40 -16.56
C LYS A 166 -6.11 -5.97 -15.93
N ALA A 167 -5.56 -6.78 -15.03
CA ALA A 167 -4.24 -6.53 -14.45
C ALA A 167 -3.16 -6.50 -15.54
N ARG A 168 -3.20 -7.43 -16.49
CA ARG A 168 -2.30 -7.48 -17.62
C ARG A 168 -2.49 -6.30 -18.57
N GLU A 169 -3.73 -5.96 -18.89
CA GLU A 169 -4.04 -4.80 -19.74
C GLU A 169 -3.48 -3.48 -19.16
N VAL A 170 -3.67 -3.26 -17.84
CA VAL A 170 -3.09 -2.09 -17.16
C VAL A 170 -1.58 -2.13 -17.21
N PHE A 171 -0.97 -3.29 -16.89
CA PHE A 171 0.47 -3.49 -16.90
C PHE A 171 1.10 -3.22 -18.27
N ASP A 172 0.46 -3.68 -19.35
CA ASP A 172 0.97 -3.49 -20.72
C ASP A 172 0.93 -2.02 -21.16
N LYS A 173 0.03 -1.22 -20.57
CA LYS A 173 -0.09 0.23 -20.80
C LYS A 173 0.85 1.07 -19.95
N LEU A 174 1.58 0.47 -18.99
CA LEU A 174 2.58 1.21 -18.22
C LEU A 174 3.73 1.64 -19.12
N GLY A 175 4.03 2.94 -19.13
CA GLY A 175 5.17 3.48 -19.89
C GLY A 175 6.53 3.05 -19.34
N ILE A 176 6.60 2.83 -18.03
CA ILE A 176 7.79 2.32 -17.32
C ILE A 176 7.32 1.15 -16.45
N ARG A 177 8.08 0.07 -16.45
CA ARG A 177 7.87 -1.08 -15.58
C ARG A 177 8.99 -1.18 -14.58
N ASN A 178 8.65 -1.48 -13.33
CA ASN A 178 9.63 -1.66 -12.25
C ASN A 178 9.37 -2.97 -11.49
N VAL A 179 10.22 -3.26 -10.50
CA VAL A 179 10.08 -4.47 -9.66
C VAL A 179 8.67 -4.60 -9.07
N ILE A 180 8.06 -3.48 -8.64
CA ILE A 180 6.73 -3.48 -8.00
C ILE A 180 5.64 -3.87 -9.00
N SER A 181 5.68 -3.35 -10.24
CA SER A 181 4.70 -3.69 -11.28
C SER A 181 4.78 -5.17 -11.68
N TRP A 182 6.00 -5.69 -11.88
CA TRP A 182 6.22 -7.11 -12.17
C TRP A 182 5.80 -8.00 -11.00
N SER A 183 6.20 -7.66 -9.76
CA SER A 183 5.85 -8.40 -8.55
C SER A 183 4.33 -8.51 -8.36
N ALA A 184 3.61 -7.41 -8.59
CA ALA A 184 2.14 -7.38 -8.49
C ALA A 184 1.49 -8.36 -9.49
N LEU A 185 1.94 -8.34 -10.76
CA LEU A 185 1.41 -9.22 -11.79
C LEU A 185 1.77 -10.68 -11.55
N ILE A 186 3.03 -10.99 -11.23
CA ILE A 186 3.50 -12.35 -10.92
C ILE A 186 2.72 -12.93 -9.72
N SER A 187 2.56 -12.13 -8.65
CA SER A 187 1.82 -12.56 -7.46
C SER A 187 0.34 -12.82 -7.78
N GLY A 188 -0.26 -11.99 -8.63
CA GLY A 188 -1.64 -12.16 -9.07
C GLY A 188 -1.82 -13.48 -9.82
N TYR A 189 -0.98 -13.77 -10.81
CA TYR A 189 -1.01 -15.05 -11.53
C TYR A 189 -0.78 -16.24 -10.63
N ALA A 190 0.21 -16.17 -9.73
CA ALA A 190 0.50 -17.24 -8.78
C ALA A 190 -0.65 -17.51 -7.78
N GLN A 191 -1.41 -16.47 -7.39
CA GLN A 191 -2.59 -16.63 -6.52
C GLN A 191 -3.74 -17.34 -7.23
N LEU A 192 -3.90 -17.12 -8.53
CA LEU A 192 -4.92 -17.73 -9.37
C LEU A 192 -4.56 -19.17 -9.84
N GLY A 193 -3.36 -19.62 -9.53
CA GLY A 193 -2.87 -20.91 -10.04
C GLY A 193 -2.40 -20.88 -11.49
N LEU A 194 -2.27 -19.69 -12.09
CA LEU A 194 -1.73 -19.45 -13.43
C LEU A 194 -0.21 -19.41 -13.36
N PHE A 195 0.37 -20.59 -13.06
CA PHE A 195 1.80 -20.66 -12.70
C PHE A 195 2.73 -20.50 -13.90
N ASP A 196 2.31 -20.96 -15.07
CA ASP A 196 3.08 -20.80 -16.31
C ASP A 196 3.17 -19.32 -16.70
N GLU A 197 2.08 -18.58 -16.54
CA GLU A 197 2.02 -17.14 -16.75
C GLU A 197 2.91 -16.39 -15.76
N ALA A 198 2.90 -16.80 -14.48
CA ALA A 198 3.78 -16.23 -13.46
C ALA A 198 5.25 -16.44 -13.78
N LEU A 199 5.64 -17.64 -14.21
CA LEU A 199 7.01 -17.95 -14.62
C LEU A 199 7.42 -17.23 -15.91
N ASN A 200 6.51 -17.10 -16.87
CA ASN A 200 6.75 -16.30 -18.07
C ASN A 200 6.99 -14.83 -17.74
N CYS A 201 6.19 -14.25 -16.84
CA CYS A 201 6.41 -12.88 -16.38
C CYS A 201 7.76 -12.72 -15.67
N PHE A 202 8.21 -13.72 -14.92
CA PHE A 202 9.54 -13.71 -14.31
C PHE A 202 10.68 -13.68 -15.34
N LEU A 203 10.57 -14.47 -16.42
CA LEU A 203 11.56 -14.44 -17.49
C LEU A 203 11.64 -13.06 -18.13
N HIS A 204 10.49 -12.47 -18.47
CA HIS A 204 10.46 -11.11 -19.04
C HIS A 204 10.97 -10.04 -18.06
N MET A 205 10.69 -10.17 -16.76
CA MET A 205 11.25 -9.27 -15.74
C MET A 205 12.78 -9.30 -15.75
N ARG A 206 13.37 -10.50 -15.91
CA ARG A 206 14.82 -10.67 -16.03
C ARG A 206 15.37 -10.09 -17.34
N ASP A 207 14.65 -10.27 -18.44
CA ASP A 207 15.02 -9.70 -19.76
C ASP A 207 15.02 -8.15 -19.70
N ASP A 208 14.11 -7.56 -18.89
CA ASP A 208 14.11 -6.12 -18.58
C ASP A 208 15.28 -5.69 -17.65
N GLY A 209 16.16 -6.63 -17.24
CA GLY A 209 17.30 -6.37 -16.34
C GLY A 209 16.92 -6.11 -14.89
N LEU A 210 15.70 -6.50 -14.48
CA LEU A 210 15.19 -6.28 -13.14
C LEU A 210 15.41 -7.52 -12.26
N SER A 211 15.92 -7.31 -11.04
CA SER A 211 16.07 -8.36 -10.04
C SER A 211 14.82 -8.51 -9.20
N PRO A 212 14.28 -9.75 -9.03
CA PRO A 212 13.13 -10.00 -8.18
C PRO A 212 13.38 -9.63 -6.73
N ASP A 213 12.33 -9.17 -6.05
CA ASP A 213 12.32 -8.97 -4.60
C ASP A 213 11.82 -10.21 -3.84
N ALA A 214 11.81 -10.15 -2.52
CA ALA A 214 11.37 -11.26 -1.67
C ALA A 214 9.92 -11.68 -1.95
N ILE A 215 9.04 -10.73 -2.27
CA ILE A 215 7.62 -10.98 -2.60
C ILE A 215 7.52 -11.76 -3.91
N THR A 216 8.28 -11.34 -4.92
CA THR A 216 8.36 -12.01 -6.22
C THR A 216 8.86 -13.44 -6.06
N PHE A 217 9.98 -13.63 -5.36
CA PHE A 217 10.51 -14.97 -5.11
C PHE A 217 9.54 -15.88 -4.36
N SER A 218 8.88 -15.38 -3.33
CA SER A 218 7.87 -16.15 -2.59
C SER A 218 6.72 -16.63 -3.50
N SER A 219 6.24 -15.75 -4.38
CA SER A 219 5.18 -16.08 -5.35
C SER A 219 5.64 -17.10 -6.38
N LEU A 220 6.87 -17.00 -6.86
CA LEU A 220 7.49 -17.94 -7.81
C LEU A 220 7.77 -19.31 -7.18
N LEU A 221 8.26 -19.33 -5.92
CA LEU A 221 8.45 -20.60 -5.20
C LEU A 221 7.11 -21.33 -4.99
N LYS A 222 6.04 -20.58 -4.70
CA LYS A 222 4.69 -21.14 -4.66
C LYS A 222 4.28 -21.73 -6.02
N ALA A 223 4.53 -21.01 -7.12
CA ALA A 223 4.26 -21.49 -8.44
C ALA A 223 5.05 -22.79 -8.72
N CYS A 224 6.37 -22.81 -8.43
CA CYS A 224 7.20 -23.99 -8.58
C CYS A 224 6.72 -25.19 -7.73
N SER A 225 6.25 -24.93 -6.50
CA SER A 225 5.73 -25.98 -5.62
C SER A 225 4.46 -26.64 -6.18
N MET A 226 3.61 -25.87 -6.82
CA MET A 226 2.34 -26.34 -7.40
C MET A 226 2.53 -27.06 -8.73
N THR A 227 3.43 -26.58 -9.60
CA THR A 227 3.79 -27.22 -10.87
C THR A 227 4.84 -28.32 -10.73
N ARG A 228 5.41 -28.49 -9.54
CA ARG A 228 6.55 -29.38 -9.27
C ARG A 228 7.76 -29.09 -10.16
N SER A 229 7.96 -27.82 -10.53
CA SER A 229 9.05 -27.36 -11.39
C SER A 229 10.36 -27.23 -10.60
N LEU A 230 10.96 -28.38 -10.24
CA LEU A 230 12.18 -28.45 -9.40
C LEU A 230 13.33 -27.61 -9.97
N LYS A 231 13.61 -27.74 -11.28
CA LYS A 231 14.73 -27.05 -11.90
C LYS A 231 14.63 -25.52 -11.76
N VAL A 232 13.45 -24.96 -12.02
CA VAL A 232 13.21 -23.51 -11.87
C VAL A 232 13.28 -23.12 -10.38
N GLY A 233 12.76 -23.96 -9.48
CA GLY A 233 12.87 -23.74 -8.04
C GLY A 233 14.31 -23.71 -7.53
N GLU A 234 15.19 -24.56 -8.08
CA GLU A 234 16.63 -24.55 -7.77
C GLU A 234 17.33 -23.29 -8.29
N GLU A 235 17.01 -22.84 -9.50
CA GLU A 235 17.51 -21.58 -10.06
C GLU A 235 17.11 -20.38 -9.20
N ILE A 236 15.84 -20.35 -8.75
CA ILE A 236 15.31 -19.32 -7.85
C ILE A 236 16.03 -19.38 -6.49
N HIS A 237 16.24 -20.58 -5.92
CA HIS A 237 16.99 -20.74 -4.67
C HIS A 237 18.42 -20.18 -4.78
N ALA A 238 19.10 -20.49 -5.89
CA ALA A 238 20.44 -19.96 -6.14
C ALA A 238 20.48 -18.43 -6.16
N GLN A 239 19.50 -17.77 -6.82
CA GLN A 239 19.38 -16.32 -6.85
C GLN A 239 19.06 -15.70 -5.48
N ILE A 240 18.18 -16.34 -4.70
CA ILE A 240 17.85 -15.92 -3.33
C ILE A 240 19.10 -15.93 -2.45
N ARG A 241 19.93 -16.98 -2.59
CA ARG A 241 21.20 -17.12 -1.87
C ARG A 241 22.22 -16.06 -2.31
N GLU A 242 22.38 -15.87 -3.60
CA GLU A 242 23.29 -14.87 -4.16
C GLU A 242 22.97 -13.45 -3.68
N GLN A 243 21.68 -13.12 -3.55
CA GLN A 243 21.21 -11.83 -3.03
C GLN A 243 21.24 -11.73 -1.49
N GLY A 244 21.59 -12.80 -0.77
CA GLY A 244 21.63 -12.83 0.70
C GLY A 244 20.25 -12.56 1.33
N LEU A 245 19.15 -12.99 0.69
CA LEU A 245 17.80 -12.72 1.16
C LEU A 245 17.34 -13.66 2.26
N LEU A 246 17.92 -14.86 2.39
CA LEU A 246 17.53 -15.84 3.41
C LEU A 246 17.77 -15.34 4.83
N GLU A 247 18.84 -14.55 5.03
CA GLU A 247 19.15 -13.98 6.35
C GLU A 247 18.21 -12.82 6.72
N LYS A 248 17.61 -12.19 5.71
CA LYS A 248 16.76 -11.00 5.86
C LYS A 248 15.28 -11.34 5.94
N ASP A 249 14.87 -12.44 5.29
CA ASP A 249 13.46 -12.83 5.18
C ASP A 249 13.27 -14.32 5.41
N ARG A 250 12.86 -14.67 6.63
CA ARG A 250 12.56 -16.06 7.04
C ARG A 250 11.42 -16.72 6.26
N PHE A 251 10.51 -15.91 5.68
CA PHE A 251 9.38 -16.45 4.90
C PHE A 251 9.86 -17.11 3.60
N LEU A 252 10.96 -16.61 3.01
CA LEU A 252 11.58 -17.25 1.86
C LEU A 252 12.12 -18.64 2.20
N GLY A 253 12.70 -18.83 3.39
CA GLY A 253 13.11 -20.15 3.87
C GLY A 253 11.95 -21.13 3.97
N ILE A 254 10.80 -20.68 4.51
CA ILE A 254 9.59 -21.51 4.59
C ILE A 254 9.06 -21.87 3.18
N ALA A 255 9.06 -20.91 2.26
CA ALA A 255 8.61 -21.14 0.88
C ALA A 255 9.54 -22.12 0.13
N LEU A 256 10.85 -22.08 0.37
CA LEU A 256 11.81 -23.05 -0.17
C LEU A 256 11.58 -24.44 0.37
N ILE A 257 11.37 -24.59 1.67
CA ILE A 257 11.05 -25.89 2.30
C ILE A 257 9.79 -26.50 1.68
N ASP A 258 8.71 -25.69 1.55
CA ASP A 258 7.45 -26.14 0.92
C ASP A 258 7.68 -26.56 -0.54
N MET A 259 8.42 -25.78 -1.31
CA MET A 259 8.74 -26.08 -2.71
C MET A 259 9.52 -27.38 -2.83
N TYR A 260 10.61 -27.57 -2.05
CA TYR A 260 11.39 -28.79 -2.11
C TYR A 260 10.61 -30.03 -1.63
N ALA A 261 9.80 -29.89 -0.57
CA ALA A 261 8.95 -30.98 -0.06
C ALA A 261 7.94 -31.43 -1.12
N LYS A 262 7.26 -30.52 -1.80
CA LYS A 262 6.30 -30.83 -2.87
C LYS A 262 6.96 -31.37 -4.14
N CYS A 263 8.22 -31.02 -4.36
CA CYS A 263 9.05 -31.64 -5.42
C CYS A 263 9.70 -32.96 -5.03
N ASN A 264 9.33 -33.58 -3.87
CA ASN A 264 9.91 -34.79 -3.32
C ASN A 264 11.43 -34.75 -3.02
N MET A 265 11.97 -33.56 -2.78
CA MET A 265 13.40 -33.34 -2.48
C MET A 265 13.61 -33.11 -0.99
N LEU A 266 13.19 -34.06 -0.15
CA LEU A 266 13.21 -33.92 1.32
C LEU A 266 14.62 -33.71 1.91
N GLY A 267 15.68 -34.18 1.24
CA GLY A 267 17.08 -33.89 1.63
C GLY A 267 17.34 -32.39 1.60
N LYS A 268 17.05 -31.72 0.47
CA LYS A 268 17.25 -30.27 0.30
C LYS A 268 16.30 -29.42 1.14
N ALA A 269 15.15 -29.95 1.53
CA ALA A 269 14.23 -29.25 2.42
C ALA A 269 14.75 -29.17 3.88
N ARG A 270 15.71 -30.03 4.26
CA ARG A 270 16.32 -30.06 5.61
C ARG A 270 17.60 -29.25 5.72
N GLU A 271 18.25 -28.94 4.61
CA GLU A 271 19.42 -28.08 4.53
C GLU A 271 19.04 -26.59 4.69
#